data_3f92efda1046d1aa04d5e7e9e672d155
#
_entry.id   3f92efda1046d1aa04d5e7e9e672d155
#
_cell.length_a   1.000
_cell.length_b   1.000
_cell.length_c   1.000
_cell.angle_alpha   90.00
_cell.angle_beta   90.00
_cell.angle_gamma   90.00
#
_symmetry.space_group_name_H-M   'P 1'
#
loop_
_entity.id
_entity.type
_entity.pdbx_description
1 polymer ?
#
loop_
_entity_poly.entity_id
_entity_poly.type
_entity_poly.pdbx_seq_one_letter_code
_entity_poly.pdbx_strand_id
1 'polypeptide(L)'
;MSSSTWISIDFDDYRHLPKYSGHPTRSNKQHITSANKELSEDFLKGMTGLENWLNSNDYPVTFFIIADLFDNTTFSNWFQLIINQFPQRITIGNHGLNHRSWSAWPEDVEGFNDALVESNKILQQYCGDNLRPWFRAPAGYIAPWMAPVLAKNGFKVDSSVNPSWLVKRKAGKANTWSKVEQSMKDNKIVEISWKTKWSLPINGPALHIPILKTIANGTWKSSPVVDSLDNSLKINGQITALYWHLLDHSRKQSTWSPPLP
;
A
#
# COMPACT_ATOMS: atom_id res chain seq x y z
N MET A 1 15.51 -12.62 -18.09
CA MET A 1 15.63 -11.25 -17.56
C MET A 1 15.32 -11.29 -16.07
N SER A 2 16.17 -10.73 -15.21
CA SER A 2 15.91 -10.66 -13.78
C SER A 2 14.74 -9.70 -13.53
N SER A 3 13.70 -10.16 -12.86
CA SER A 3 12.57 -9.33 -12.46
C SER A 3 13.03 -8.35 -11.38
N SER A 4 13.00 -7.07 -11.68
CA SER A 4 13.28 -6.01 -10.71
C SER A 4 12.13 -5.87 -9.72
N THR A 5 12.42 -5.36 -8.54
CA THR A 5 11.44 -5.29 -7.44
C THR A 5 11.34 -3.87 -6.91
N TRP A 6 10.12 -3.36 -6.85
CA TRP A 6 9.77 -2.11 -6.20
C TRP A 6 9.35 -2.39 -4.77
N ILE A 7 9.87 -1.63 -3.82
CA ILE A 7 9.53 -1.77 -2.40
C ILE A 7 8.66 -0.62 -1.92
N SER A 8 7.73 -0.95 -1.03
CA SER A 8 6.75 0.01 -0.52
C SER A 8 6.26 -0.35 0.90
N ILE A 9 5.72 0.64 1.59
CA ILE A 9 5.17 0.50 2.93
C ILE A 9 3.73 0.98 2.91
N ASP A 10 2.81 0.17 3.44
CA ASP A 10 1.43 0.55 3.66
C ASP A 10 1.27 1.11 5.08
N PHE A 11 0.67 2.30 5.18
CA PHE A 11 0.53 3.02 6.44
C PHE A 11 -0.84 2.76 7.07
N ASP A 12 -1.06 1.50 7.46
CA ASP A 12 -2.27 1.08 8.14
C ASP A 12 -2.07 1.13 9.65
N ASP A 13 -2.96 1.80 10.39
CA ASP A 13 -3.09 1.60 11.83
C ASP A 13 -4.16 0.52 12.11
N TYR A 14 -4.25 0.03 13.32
CA TYR A 14 -5.24 -0.99 13.71
C TYR A 14 -6.67 -0.59 13.36
N ARG A 15 -7.05 0.68 13.52
CA ARG A 15 -8.37 1.19 13.14
C ARG A 15 -8.71 0.97 11.66
N HIS A 16 -7.70 0.86 10.81
CA HIS A 16 -7.85 0.66 9.36
C HIS A 16 -8.00 -0.82 8.96
N LEU A 17 -7.70 -1.76 9.85
CA LEU A 17 -7.81 -3.17 9.52
C LEU A 17 -9.26 -3.55 9.19
N PRO A 18 -9.49 -4.40 8.18
CA PRO A 18 -10.84 -4.79 7.74
C PRO A 18 -11.75 -5.36 8.85
N LYS A 19 -11.16 -5.91 9.91
CA LYS A 19 -11.94 -6.41 11.08
C LYS A 19 -12.53 -5.28 11.92
N TYR A 20 -11.97 -4.07 11.86
CA TYR A 20 -12.45 -2.92 12.62
C TYR A 20 -13.26 -1.97 11.76
N SER A 21 -12.86 -1.73 10.52
CA SER A 21 -13.49 -0.74 9.64
C SER A 21 -13.43 -1.14 8.17
N GLY A 22 -14.30 -0.55 7.38
CA GLY A 22 -14.22 -0.54 5.91
C GLY A 22 -14.57 -1.84 5.17
N HIS A 23 -15.07 -2.88 5.84
CA HIS A 23 -15.42 -4.14 5.17
C HIS A 23 -16.86 -4.61 5.53
N PRO A 24 -17.71 -5.00 4.56
CA PRO A 24 -19.14 -5.26 4.79
C PRO A 24 -19.45 -6.43 5.72
N THR A 25 -18.58 -7.45 5.76
CA THR A 25 -18.83 -8.69 6.53
C THR A 25 -17.76 -8.98 7.59
N ARG A 26 -16.65 -8.23 7.61
CA ARG A 26 -15.52 -8.44 8.53
C ARG A 26 -15.45 -7.38 9.61
N SER A 27 -15.90 -6.16 9.31
CA SER A 27 -15.88 -5.07 10.29
C SER A 27 -16.86 -5.35 11.41
N ASN A 28 -16.44 -5.08 12.65
CA ASN A 28 -17.32 -5.11 13.80
C ASN A 28 -18.43 -4.07 13.62
N LYS A 29 -19.69 -4.48 13.91
CA LYS A 29 -20.85 -3.57 13.86
C LYS A 29 -20.81 -2.49 14.96
N GLN A 30 -19.99 -2.67 15.99
CA GLN A 30 -19.64 -1.59 16.89
C GLN A 30 -18.74 -0.64 16.11
N HIS A 31 -19.34 0.44 15.64
CA HIS A 31 -18.60 1.55 15.06
C HIS A 31 -17.47 1.92 16.01
N ILE A 32 -16.24 1.78 15.57
CA ILE A 32 -15.20 2.67 16.04
C ILE A 32 -15.69 4.01 15.54
N THR A 33 -16.35 4.74 16.41
CA THR A 33 -16.81 6.08 16.09
C THR A 33 -15.63 6.84 15.55
N SER A 34 -15.85 7.66 14.54
CA SER A 34 -14.91 8.64 13.97
C SER A 34 -14.25 9.57 15.04
N ALA A 35 -14.57 9.39 16.29
CA ALA A 35 -14.02 10.09 17.45
C ALA A 35 -12.63 9.60 17.87
N ASN A 36 -12.18 8.40 17.51
CA ASN A 36 -10.87 7.93 17.92
C ASN A 36 -9.85 8.09 16.77
N LYS A 37 -9.42 9.34 16.54
CA LYS A 37 -8.32 9.69 15.62
C LYS A 37 -6.94 9.46 16.24
N GLU A 38 -6.90 8.91 17.45
CA GLU A 38 -5.65 8.57 18.13
C GLU A 38 -4.91 7.45 17.41
N LEU A 39 -3.61 7.60 17.30
CA LEU A 39 -2.73 6.56 16.77
C LEU A 39 -2.55 5.46 17.82
N SER A 40 -2.53 4.21 17.38
CA SER A 40 -2.22 3.11 18.28
C SER A 40 -0.77 3.20 18.78
N GLU A 41 -0.52 2.65 19.98
CA GLU A 41 0.84 2.58 20.53
C GLU A 41 1.81 1.85 19.57
N ASP A 42 1.34 0.79 18.92
CA ASP A 42 2.16 0.07 17.94
C ASP A 42 2.42 0.88 16.67
N PHE A 43 1.50 1.76 16.26
CA PHE A 43 1.73 2.67 15.14
C PHE A 43 2.83 3.69 15.50
N LEU A 44 2.78 4.27 16.69
CA LEU A 44 3.81 5.19 17.19
C LEU A 44 5.19 4.52 17.28
N LYS A 45 5.24 3.28 17.80
CA LYS A 45 6.45 2.45 17.79
C LYS A 45 6.93 2.14 16.38
N GLY A 46 5.98 1.91 15.45
CA GLY A 46 6.24 1.70 14.03
C GLY A 46 6.89 2.91 13.38
N MET A 47 6.42 4.11 13.68
CA MET A 47 7.03 5.37 13.20
C MET A 47 8.50 5.46 13.63
N THR A 48 8.79 5.23 14.91
CA THR A 48 10.17 5.21 15.43
C THR A 48 11.03 4.13 14.76
N GLY A 49 10.49 2.92 14.60
CA GLY A 49 11.21 1.80 13.97
C GLY A 49 11.49 2.04 12.49
N LEU A 50 10.56 2.67 11.77
CA LEU A 50 10.77 3.07 10.37
C LEU A 50 11.86 4.14 10.25
N GLU A 51 11.85 5.15 11.12
CA GLU A 51 12.89 6.18 11.14
C GLU A 51 14.28 5.57 11.35
N ASN A 52 14.42 4.64 12.29
CA ASN A 52 15.67 3.90 12.52
C ASN A 52 16.09 3.09 11.28
N TRP A 53 15.13 2.47 10.60
CA TRP A 53 15.40 1.74 9.36
C TRP A 53 15.85 2.67 8.22
N LEU A 54 15.22 3.82 8.05
CA LEU A 54 15.61 4.82 7.07
C LEU A 54 17.02 5.38 7.32
N ASN A 55 17.39 5.60 8.59
CA ASN A 55 18.72 6.06 8.95
C ASN A 55 19.81 4.99 8.73
N SER A 56 19.44 3.71 8.69
CA SER A 56 20.38 2.59 8.60
C SER A 56 20.46 1.96 7.21
N ASN A 57 19.67 2.43 6.26
CA ASN A 57 19.56 1.86 4.91
C ASN A 57 19.35 2.95 3.87
N ASP A 58 19.79 2.71 2.64
CA ASP A 58 19.69 3.68 1.52
C ASP A 58 18.66 3.29 0.45
N TYR A 59 17.82 2.30 0.70
CA TYR A 59 16.80 1.88 -0.28
C TYR A 59 15.79 3.00 -0.56
N PRO A 60 15.48 3.30 -1.84
CA PRO A 60 14.32 4.10 -2.19
C PRO A 60 13.03 3.34 -1.84
N VAL A 61 12.04 4.02 -1.31
CA VAL A 61 10.80 3.40 -0.84
C VAL A 61 9.59 4.27 -1.13
N THR A 62 8.48 3.63 -1.47
CA THR A 62 7.20 4.32 -1.62
C THR A 62 6.33 4.11 -0.39
N PHE A 63 5.79 5.19 0.16
CA PHE A 63 4.80 5.14 1.22
C PHE A 63 3.41 5.24 0.60
N PHE A 64 2.58 4.23 0.79
CA PHE A 64 1.16 4.31 0.49
C PHE A 64 0.41 4.77 1.74
N ILE A 65 -0.04 6.04 1.69
CA ILE A 65 -0.59 6.73 2.86
C ILE A 65 -2.12 6.76 2.77
N ILE A 66 -2.78 6.41 3.88
CA ILE A 66 -4.20 6.64 4.09
C ILE A 66 -4.38 8.10 4.50
N ALA A 67 -5.20 8.83 3.74
CA ALA A 67 -5.28 10.28 3.89
C ALA A 67 -5.80 10.74 5.27
N ASP A 68 -6.67 9.97 5.93
CA ASP A 68 -7.21 10.31 7.25
C ASP A 68 -6.17 10.25 8.40
N LEU A 69 -4.96 9.74 8.15
CA LEU A 69 -3.86 9.83 9.09
C LEU A 69 -3.44 11.28 9.36
N PHE A 70 -3.61 12.15 8.36
CA PHE A 70 -3.28 13.58 8.50
C PHE A 70 -4.24 14.37 9.38
N ASP A 71 -5.35 13.78 9.80
CA ASP A 71 -6.21 14.32 10.86
C ASP A 71 -5.50 14.30 12.24
N ASN A 72 -4.43 13.52 12.38
CA ASN A 72 -3.65 13.42 13.61
C ASN A 72 -2.38 14.28 13.51
N THR A 73 -2.23 15.25 14.38
CA THR A 73 -1.12 16.21 14.37
C THR A 73 0.24 15.56 14.66
N THR A 74 0.28 14.52 15.51
CA THR A 74 1.52 13.77 15.77
C THR A 74 2.02 13.10 14.50
N PHE A 75 1.13 12.47 13.73
CA PHE A 75 1.48 11.88 12.44
C PHE A 75 1.94 12.95 11.45
N SER A 76 1.16 14.02 11.28
CA SER A 76 1.47 15.08 10.31
C SER A 76 2.84 15.73 10.57
N ASN A 77 3.15 16.03 11.83
CA ASN A 77 4.43 16.63 12.20
C ASN A 77 5.61 15.67 11.95
N TRP A 78 5.48 14.41 12.37
CA TRP A 78 6.49 13.38 12.12
C TRP A 78 6.69 13.15 10.62
N PHE A 79 5.61 13.06 9.85
CA PHE A 79 5.67 12.84 8.42
C PHE A 79 6.44 13.94 7.70
N GLN A 80 6.19 15.21 8.04
CA GLN A 80 6.93 16.35 7.48
C GLN A 80 8.43 16.26 7.78
N LEU A 81 8.81 15.88 9.01
CA LEU A 81 10.22 15.67 9.35
C LEU A 81 10.87 14.59 8.48
N ILE A 82 10.20 13.45 8.32
CA ILE A 82 10.72 12.31 7.56
C ILE A 82 10.88 12.61 6.06
N ILE A 83 9.89 13.22 5.41
CA ILE A 83 10.01 13.53 3.97
C ILE A 83 11.06 14.61 3.71
N ASN A 84 11.25 15.56 4.64
CA ASN A 84 12.29 16.57 4.53
C ASN A 84 13.70 16.00 4.79
N GLN A 85 13.82 15.01 5.66
CA GLN A 85 15.09 14.34 5.95
C GLN A 85 15.55 13.42 4.80
N PHE A 86 14.61 12.79 4.08
CA PHE A 86 14.90 11.82 3.01
C PHE A 86 14.23 12.15 1.67
N PRO A 87 14.37 13.39 1.13
CA PRO A 87 13.58 13.88 0.00
C PRO A 87 13.81 13.11 -1.30
N GLN A 88 14.99 12.51 -1.49
CA GLN A 88 15.36 11.75 -2.69
C GLN A 88 15.00 10.27 -2.61
N ARG A 89 14.62 9.78 -1.43
CA ARG A 89 14.42 8.36 -1.18
C ARG A 89 12.95 7.97 -1.03
N ILE A 90 12.12 8.93 -0.61
CA ILE A 90 10.71 8.68 -0.31
C ILE A 90 9.84 9.24 -1.43
N THR A 91 9.02 8.38 -2.01
CA THR A 91 7.90 8.77 -2.86
C THR A 91 6.59 8.40 -2.17
N ILE A 92 5.51 9.12 -2.47
CA ILE A 92 4.23 8.92 -1.82
C ILE A 92 3.18 8.47 -2.85
N GLY A 93 2.42 7.44 -2.51
CA GLY A 93 1.24 6.99 -3.23
C GLY A 93 -0.03 7.10 -2.36
N ASN A 94 -1.17 7.11 -3.01
CA ASN A 94 -2.47 7.17 -2.35
C ASN A 94 -2.93 5.77 -1.93
N HIS A 95 -3.29 5.60 -0.65
CA HIS A 95 -3.87 4.36 -0.09
C HIS A 95 -5.34 4.53 0.32
N GLY A 96 -6.03 5.44 -0.33
CA GLY A 96 -7.42 5.77 -0.07
C GLY A 96 -7.61 6.80 1.05
N LEU A 97 -8.90 7.16 1.28
CA LEU A 97 -9.27 8.16 2.26
C LEU A 97 -9.25 7.60 3.69
N ASN A 98 -9.91 6.44 3.91
CA ASN A 98 -10.16 5.84 5.22
C ASN A 98 -10.07 4.30 5.20
N HIS A 99 -9.29 3.76 4.31
CA HIS A 99 -9.03 2.32 4.16
C HIS A 99 -10.27 1.45 3.86
N ARG A 100 -11.26 1.97 3.13
CA ARG A 100 -12.44 1.21 2.70
C ARG A 100 -12.06 0.14 1.66
N SER A 101 -12.47 -1.11 1.90
CA SER A 101 -12.26 -2.27 1.00
C SER A 101 -13.29 -2.26 -0.15
N TRP A 102 -13.13 -1.34 -1.11
CA TRP A 102 -14.17 -0.97 -2.10
C TRP A 102 -14.74 -2.16 -2.88
N SER A 103 -13.91 -3.07 -3.38
CA SER A 103 -14.39 -4.22 -4.17
C SER A 103 -15.12 -5.29 -3.34
N ALA A 104 -15.10 -5.19 -2.00
CA ALA A 104 -15.88 -6.04 -1.11
C ALA A 104 -17.34 -5.58 -0.98
N TRP A 105 -17.63 -4.33 -1.32
CA TRP A 105 -18.96 -3.72 -1.35
C TRP A 105 -19.56 -3.84 -2.77
N PRO A 106 -20.89 -3.62 -2.93
CA PRO A 106 -21.46 -3.34 -4.24
C PRO A 106 -20.72 -2.19 -4.93
N GLU A 107 -20.74 -2.19 -6.25
CA GLU A 107 -20.14 -1.12 -7.05
C GLU A 107 -20.74 0.24 -6.67
N ASP A 108 -19.84 1.19 -6.36
CA ASP A 108 -20.17 2.55 -5.92
C ASP A 108 -19.15 3.51 -6.55
N VAL A 109 -19.38 3.83 -7.82
CA VAL A 109 -18.49 4.66 -8.63
C VAL A 109 -18.39 6.09 -8.09
N GLU A 110 -19.52 6.67 -7.64
CA GLU A 110 -19.55 8.02 -7.10
C GLU A 110 -18.82 8.11 -5.76
N GLY A 111 -19.16 7.23 -4.83
CA GLY A 111 -18.49 7.21 -3.51
C GLY A 111 -17.01 6.94 -3.62
N PHE A 112 -16.56 6.08 -4.55
CA PHE A 112 -15.14 5.86 -4.78
C PHE A 112 -14.45 7.08 -5.39
N ASN A 113 -15.10 7.74 -6.37
CA ASN A 113 -14.59 8.97 -6.96
C ASN A 113 -14.40 10.07 -5.89
N ASP A 114 -15.42 10.29 -5.06
CA ASP A 114 -15.38 11.32 -4.02
C ASP A 114 -14.29 11.05 -2.98
N ALA A 115 -14.14 9.80 -2.60
CA ALA A 115 -13.05 9.38 -1.70
C ALA A 115 -11.65 9.61 -2.32
N LEU A 116 -11.48 9.40 -3.64
CA LEU A 116 -10.23 9.67 -4.33
C LEU A 116 -9.95 11.17 -4.43
N VAL A 117 -10.95 11.98 -4.77
CA VAL A 117 -10.82 13.44 -4.85
C VAL A 117 -10.39 14.01 -3.50
N GLU A 118 -11.07 13.62 -2.42
CA GLU A 118 -10.74 14.10 -1.08
C GLU A 118 -9.38 13.60 -0.60
N SER A 119 -9.06 12.32 -0.78
CA SER A 119 -7.74 11.81 -0.40
C SER A 119 -6.60 12.46 -1.19
N ASN A 120 -6.76 12.70 -2.48
CA ASN A 120 -5.77 13.40 -3.29
C ASN A 120 -5.55 14.84 -2.82
N LYS A 121 -6.63 15.55 -2.48
CA LYS A 121 -6.55 16.92 -1.95
C LYS A 121 -5.74 16.97 -0.64
N ILE A 122 -6.02 16.07 0.29
CA ILE A 122 -5.29 15.97 1.55
C ILE A 122 -3.82 15.62 1.28
N LEU A 123 -3.55 14.58 0.51
CA LEU A 123 -2.19 14.16 0.22
C LEU A 123 -1.39 15.24 -0.52
N GLN A 124 -1.99 15.97 -1.47
CA GLN A 124 -1.31 17.08 -2.15
C GLN A 124 -0.89 18.18 -1.18
N GLN A 125 -1.71 18.47 -0.17
CA GLN A 125 -1.41 19.47 0.85
C GLN A 125 -0.18 19.10 1.69
N TYR A 126 -0.03 17.82 2.06
CA TYR A 126 1.02 17.37 2.96
C TYR A 126 2.27 16.80 2.28
N CYS A 127 2.13 16.26 1.06
CA CYS A 127 3.21 15.53 0.39
C CYS A 127 3.91 16.34 -0.71
N GLY A 128 3.29 17.40 -1.22
CA GLY A 128 3.87 18.26 -2.25
C GLY A 128 4.43 17.46 -3.44
N ASP A 129 5.67 17.75 -3.80
CA ASP A 129 6.36 17.15 -4.95
C ASP A 129 6.75 15.67 -4.73
N ASN A 130 6.62 15.13 -3.52
CA ASN A 130 6.85 13.72 -3.26
C ASN A 130 5.65 12.84 -3.66
N LEU A 131 4.45 13.44 -3.83
CA LEU A 131 3.26 12.72 -4.27
C LEU A 131 3.41 12.26 -5.71
N ARG A 132 3.10 11.00 -5.95
CA ARG A 132 3.04 10.39 -7.27
C ARG A 132 1.59 10.00 -7.61
N PRO A 133 1.21 9.99 -8.88
CA PRO A 133 -0.10 9.52 -9.31
C PRO A 133 -0.21 8.00 -9.23
N TRP A 134 0.10 7.45 -8.08
CA TRP A 134 0.14 6.02 -7.79
C TRP A 134 -0.90 5.66 -6.75
N PHE A 135 -1.60 4.57 -6.99
CA PHE A 135 -2.64 4.07 -6.10
C PHE A 135 -2.33 2.66 -5.62
N ARG A 136 -2.73 2.37 -4.40
CA ARG A 136 -2.88 1.02 -3.88
C ARG A 136 -4.21 0.91 -3.15
N ALA A 137 -5.02 -0.07 -3.57
CA ALA A 137 -6.32 -0.28 -2.95
C ALA A 137 -6.17 -0.80 -1.51
N PRO A 138 -6.92 -0.24 -0.56
CA PRO A 138 -6.98 -0.71 0.81
C PRO A 138 -7.12 -2.23 0.91
N ALA A 139 -6.20 -2.86 1.65
CA ALA A 139 -6.10 -4.30 1.80
C ALA A 139 -6.09 -5.09 0.46
N GLY A 140 -5.74 -4.47 -0.68
CA GLY A 140 -5.74 -5.08 -2.01
C GLY A 140 -7.12 -5.38 -2.58
N TYR A 141 -8.17 -4.69 -2.14
CA TYR A 141 -9.53 -4.84 -2.66
C TYR A 141 -9.75 -3.93 -3.87
N ILE A 142 -9.45 -4.45 -5.07
CA ILE A 142 -9.53 -3.75 -6.36
C ILE A 142 -10.41 -4.54 -7.34
N ALA A 143 -11.31 -3.84 -8.05
CA ALA A 143 -12.21 -4.44 -9.04
C ALA A 143 -12.08 -3.73 -10.40
N PRO A 144 -12.48 -4.37 -11.52
CA PRO A 144 -12.36 -3.78 -12.85
C PRO A 144 -13.03 -2.40 -12.99
N TRP A 145 -14.18 -2.17 -12.34
CA TRP A 145 -14.92 -0.92 -12.41
C TRP A 145 -14.17 0.27 -11.77
N MET A 146 -13.17 0.00 -10.92
CA MET A 146 -12.38 1.04 -10.25
C MET A 146 -11.34 1.67 -11.21
N ALA A 147 -10.87 0.95 -12.22
CA ALA A 147 -9.83 1.43 -13.14
C ALA A 147 -10.22 2.71 -13.91
N PRO A 148 -11.42 2.82 -14.53
CA PRO A 148 -11.81 4.09 -15.19
C PRO A 148 -11.92 5.27 -14.21
N VAL A 149 -12.30 5.01 -12.95
CA VAL A 149 -12.37 6.05 -11.92
C VAL A 149 -10.97 6.53 -11.52
N LEU A 150 -10.03 5.60 -11.35
CA LEU A 150 -8.61 5.92 -11.11
C LEU A 150 -8.03 6.75 -12.25
N ALA A 151 -8.25 6.34 -13.50
CA ALA A 151 -7.77 7.07 -14.68
C ALA A 151 -8.35 8.48 -14.77
N LYS A 152 -9.67 8.64 -14.51
CA LYS A 152 -10.34 9.95 -14.45
C LYS A 152 -9.72 10.88 -13.41
N ASN A 153 -9.27 10.34 -12.28
CA ASN A 153 -8.59 11.09 -11.21
C ASN A 153 -7.07 11.23 -11.42
N GLY A 154 -6.56 10.89 -12.61
CA GLY A 154 -5.19 11.15 -13.00
C GLY A 154 -4.16 10.10 -12.56
N PHE A 155 -4.59 9.00 -11.92
CA PHE A 155 -3.67 7.93 -11.54
C PHE A 155 -3.03 7.26 -12.78
N LYS A 156 -1.77 6.91 -12.66
CA LYS A 156 -0.95 6.31 -13.73
C LYS A 156 -0.46 4.91 -13.38
N VAL A 157 -0.32 4.62 -12.09
CA VAL A 157 0.15 3.33 -11.57
C VAL A 157 -0.84 2.84 -10.53
N ASP A 158 -1.18 1.56 -10.60
CA ASP A 158 -1.83 0.82 -9.52
C ASP A 158 -0.91 -0.31 -9.03
N SER A 159 -0.96 -0.62 -7.75
CA SER A 159 -0.25 -1.75 -7.18
C SER A 159 -1.13 -2.47 -6.16
N SER A 160 -2.23 -3.03 -6.66
CA SER A 160 -3.24 -3.67 -5.80
C SER A 160 -3.39 -5.16 -6.08
N VAL A 161 -3.02 -5.63 -7.28
CA VAL A 161 -3.22 -7.02 -7.68
C VAL A 161 -2.25 -7.94 -6.95
N ASN A 162 -2.82 -8.90 -6.22
CA ASN A 162 -2.08 -10.01 -5.62
C ASN A 162 -2.39 -11.31 -6.39
N PRO A 163 -1.51 -11.79 -7.27
CA PRO A 163 -1.78 -12.95 -8.10
C PRO A 163 -1.84 -14.28 -7.32
N SER A 164 -1.73 -14.25 -5.98
CA SER A 164 -1.92 -15.44 -5.16
C SER A 164 -3.34 -15.96 -5.24
N TRP A 165 -3.47 -17.28 -5.38
CA TRP A 165 -4.78 -17.95 -5.42
C TRP A 165 -5.58 -17.82 -4.11
N LEU A 166 -4.91 -17.57 -2.99
CA LEU A 166 -5.53 -17.41 -1.66
C LEU A 166 -6.41 -16.17 -1.54
N VAL A 167 -6.16 -15.14 -2.36
CA VAL A 167 -6.80 -13.82 -2.20
C VAL A 167 -7.58 -13.36 -3.42
N LYS A 168 -7.83 -14.24 -4.38
CA LYS A 168 -8.54 -13.92 -5.63
C LYS A 168 -9.91 -13.26 -5.45
N ARG A 169 -10.58 -13.47 -4.30
CA ARG A 169 -11.88 -12.85 -3.99
C ARG A 169 -11.81 -11.34 -3.83
N LYS A 170 -10.61 -10.78 -3.65
CA LYS A 170 -10.40 -9.34 -3.53
C LYS A 170 -10.57 -8.59 -4.86
N ALA A 171 -10.61 -9.30 -5.99
CA ALA A 171 -10.97 -8.74 -7.29
C ALA A 171 -12.47 -8.33 -7.41
N GLY A 172 -13.25 -8.57 -6.36
CA GLY A 172 -14.69 -8.36 -6.34
C GLY A 172 -15.48 -9.62 -6.75
N LYS A 173 -16.78 -9.61 -6.47
CA LYS A 173 -17.66 -10.75 -6.78
C LYS A 173 -17.70 -11.00 -8.29
N ALA A 174 -17.52 -12.25 -8.70
CA ALA A 174 -17.53 -12.71 -10.10
C ALA A 174 -16.41 -12.11 -10.98
N ASN A 175 -15.39 -11.51 -10.41
CA ASN A 175 -14.24 -11.00 -11.13
C ASN A 175 -12.99 -11.86 -10.92
N THR A 176 -11.98 -11.62 -11.76
CA THR A 176 -10.66 -12.25 -11.71
C THR A 176 -9.57 -11.18 -11.77
N TRP A 177 -8.37 -11.50 -11.32
CA TRP A 177 -7.23 -10.62 -11.45
C TRP A 177 -6.96 -10.23 -12.91
N SER A 178 -7.10 -11.17 -13.86
CA SER A 178 -6.93 -10.88 -15.29
C SER A 178 -7.91 -9.82 -15.81
N LYS A 179 -9.17 -9.80 -15.29
CA LYS A 179 -10.12 -8.74 -15.65
C LYS A 179 -9.72 -7.39 -15.05
N VAL A 180 -9.16 -7.37 -13.83
CA VAL A 180 -8.62 -6.16 -13.22
C VAL A 180 -7.44 -5.62 -14.03
N GLU A 181 -6.45 -6.46 -14.32
CA GLU A 181 -5.27 -6.11 -15.12
C GLU A 181 -5.65 -5.60 -16.52
N GLN A 182 -6.62 -6.27 -17.17
CA GLN A 182 -7.12 -5.82 -18.47
C GLN A 182 -7.79 -4.45 -18.37
N SER A 183 -8.64 -4.23 -17.36
CA SER A 183 -9.27 -2.94 -17.14
C SER A 183 -8.26 -1.83 -16.85
N MET A 184 -7.21 -2.10 -16.06
CA MET A 184 -6.11 -1.14 -15.83
C MET A 184 -5.44 -0.77 -17.16
N LYS A 185 -5.08 -1.77 -17.96
CA LYS A 185 -4.47 -1.59 -19.28
C LYS A 185 -5.33 -0.76 -20.22
N ASP A 186 -6.63 -1.06 -20.29
CA ASP A 186 -7.59 -0.34 -21.16
C ASP A 186 -7.73 1.13 -20.77
N ASN A 187 -7.52 1.44 -19.49
CA ASN A 187 -7.53 2.79 -18.93
C ASN A 187 -6.13 3.43 -18.83
N LYS A 188 -5.10 2.82 -19.46
CA LYS A 188 -3.72 3.32 -19.50
C LYS A 188 -3.08 3.47 -18.12
N ILE A 189 -3.47 2.63 -17.17
CA ILE A 189 -2.86 2.50 -15.86
C ILE A 189 -1.88 1.32 -15.89
N VAL A 190 -0.68 1.53 -15.41
CA VAL A 190 0.31 0.47 -15.24
C VAL A 190 0.03 -0.28 -13.95
N GLU A 191 -0.37 -1.55 -14.05
CA GLU A 191 -0.50 -2.41 -12.88
C GLU A 191 0.86 -3.03 -12.53
N ILE A 192 1.31 -2.83 -11.29
CA ILE A 192 2.51 -3.45 -10.73
C ILE A 192 2.07 -4.46 -9.67
N SER A 193 1.83 -5.66 -10.12
CA SER A 193 1.34 -6.75 -9.27
C SER A 193 2.33 -7.13 -8.17
N TRP A 194 1.80 -7.57 -7.04
CA TRP A 194 2.61 -8.02 -5.91
C TRP A 194 3.37 -9.30 -6.25
N LYS A 195 4.63 -9.34 -5.87
CA LYS A 195 5.46 -10.53 -6.05
C LYS A 195 4.90 -11.69 -5.24
N THR A 196 4.86 -12.85 -5.85
CA THR A 196 4.48 -14.12 -5.22
C THR A 196 5.58 -15.15 -5.41
N LYS A 197 5.57 -16.22 -4.63
CA LYS A 197 6.41 -17.40 -4.84
C LYS A 197 5.52 -18.63 -4.88
N TRP A 198 5.57 -19.38 -5.99
CA TRP A 198 4.69 -20.54 -6.22
C TRP A 198 3.20 -20.21 -6.04
N SER A 199 2.79 -19.03 -6.49
CA SER A 199 1.44 -18.48 -6.29
C SER A 199 1.01 -18.34 -4.81
N LEU A 200 1.97 -18.33 -3.87
CA LEU A 200 1.74 -18.03 -2.46
C LEU A 200 2.09 -16.56 -2.18
N PRO A 201 1.36 -15.90 -1.24
CA PRO A 201 1.68 -14.54 -0.84
C PRO A 201 2.99 -14.53 -0.05
N ILE A 202 3.82 -13.51 -0.30
CA ILE A 202 5.11 -13.31 0.39
C ILE A 202 5.26 -11.89 0.97
N ASN A 203 4.19 -11.12 0.96
CA ASN A 203 4.16 -9.72 1.39
C ASN A 203 3.26 -9.53 2.62
N GLY A 204 3.43 -8.42 3.32
CA GLY A 204 2.60 -8.03 4.45
C GLY A 204 2.48 -9.15 5.49
N PRO A 205 1.26 -9.62 5.83
CA PRO A 205 1.08 -10.64 6.87
C PRO A 205 1.87 -11.94 6.65
N ALA A 206 2.20 -12.30 5.41
CA ALA A 206 2.97 -13.50 5.09
C ALA A 206 4.40 -13.45 5.67
N LEU A 207 4.95 -12.27 5.92
CA LEU A 207 6.25 -12.08 6.57
C LEU A 207 6.28 -12.56 8.03
N HIS A 208 5.12 -12.85 8.62
CA HIS A 208 4.97 -13.21 10.03
C HIS A 208 4.34 -14.59 10.27
N ILE A 209 3.77 -15.21 9.24
CA ILE A 209 3.23 -16.57 9.32
C ILE A 209 4.38 -17.59 9.16
N PRO A 210 4.61 -18.49 10.11
CA PRO A 210 5.86 -19.30 10.19
C PRO A 210 6.35 -19.90 8.87
N ILE A 211 5.51 -20.65 8.16
CA ILE A 211 5.89 -21.30 6.89
C ILE A 211 6.09 -20.27 5.77
N LEU A 212 5.14 -19.36 5.62
CA LEU A 212 5.19 -18.30 4.58
C LEU A 212 6.38 -17.35 4.81
N LYS A 213 6.71 -17.05 6.07
CA LYS A 213 7.85 -16.22 6.45
C LYS A 213 9.16 -16.78 5.90
N THR A 214 9.38 -18.11 5.98
CA THR A 214 10.60 -18.74 5.46
C THR A 214 10.72 -18.58 3.96
N ILE A 215 9.62 -18.81 3.23
CA ILE A 215 9.55 -18.63 1.78
C ILE A 215 9.72 -17.14 1.40
N ALA A 216 9.04 -16.26 2.13
CA ALA A 216 9.13 -14.82 1.92
C ALA A 216 10.58 -14.32 2.12
N ASN A 217 11.20 -14.62 3.24
CA ASN A 217 12.56 -14.19 3.56
C ASN A 217 13.57 -14.62 2.48
N GLY A 218 13.50 -15.87 2.02
CA GLY A 218 14.39 -16.35 0.95
C GLY A 218 14.15 -15.64 -0.38
N THR A 219 12.88 -15.36 -0.72
CA THR A 219 12.53 -14.68 -1.96
C THR A 219 12.91 -13.20 -1.92
N TRP A 220 12.66 -12.51 -0.82
CA TRP A 220 12.98 -11.09 -0.65
C TRP A 220 14.48 -10.84 -0.76
N LYS A 221 15.31 -11.61 -0.03
CA LYS A 221 16.77 -11.52 -0.06
C LYS A 221 17.39 -11.73 -1.45
N SER A 222 16.69 -12.42 -2.34
CA SER A 222 17.14 -12.68 -3.71
C SER A 222 16.48 -11.77 -4.75
N SER A 223 15.73 -10.75 -4.32
CA SER A 223 14.98 -9.86 -5.21
C SER A 223 15.70 -8.52 -5.39
N PRO A 224 16.27 -8.23 -6.57
CA PRO A 224 16.92 -6.95 -6.81
C PRO A 224 15.93 -5.80 -6.66
N VAL A 225 16.26 -4.81 -5.84
CA VAL A 225 15.45 -3.61 -5.64
C VAL A 225 15.79 -2.59 -6.72
N VAL A 226 14.78 -1.92 -7.28
CA VAL A 226 14.97 -0.81 -8.24
C VAL A 226 15.38 0.46 -7.52
N ASP A 227 16.26 1.25 -8.13
CA ASP A 227 16.70 2.53 -7.57
C ASP A 227 15.62 3.62 -7.64
N SER A 228 14.72 3.52 -8.61
CA SER A 228 13.60 4.43 -8.78
C SER A 228 12.53 3.80 -9.67
N LEU A 229 11.26 3.87 -9.23
CA LEU A 229 10.14 3.39 -10.05
C LEU A 229 9.93 4.26 -11.29
N ASP A 230 10.03 5.59 -11.17
CA ASP A 230 9.86 6.53 -12.28
C ASP A 230 10.82 6.22 -13.44
N ASN A 231 12.05 5.84 -13.12
CA ASN A 231 13.03 5.44 -14.12
C ASN A 231 12.78 4.02 -14.65
N SER A 232 12.36 3.11 -13.79
CA SER A 232 12.13 1.70 -14.11
C SER A 232 10.92 1.49 -15.01
N LEU A 233 9.88 2.33 -14.90
CA LEU A 233 8.71 2.31 -15.79
C LEU A 233 9.07 2.67 -17.24
N LYS A 234 10.16 3.38 -17.46
CA LYS A 234 10.68 3.72 -18.81
C LYS A 234 11.50 2.58 -19.44
N ILE A 235 11.91 1.62 -18.64
CA ILE A 235 12.68 0.45 -19.08
C ILE A 235 11.70 -0.70 -19.25
N ASN A 236 11.63 -1.32 -20.41
CA ASN A 236 10.77 -2.48 -20.73
C ASN A 236 11.17 -3.72 -19.90
N GLY A 237 11.04 -3.65 -18.57
CA GLY A 237 11.35 -4.72 -17.62
C GLY A 237 10.10 -5.12 -16.83
N GLN A 238 9.99 -6.40 -16.48
CA GLN A 238 8.92 -6.85 -15.61
C GLN A 238 9.24 -6.44 -14.17
N ILE A 239 8.47 -5.47 -13.64
CA ILE A 239 8.58 -5.01 -12.25
C ILE A 239 7.49 -5.69 -11.44
N THR A 240 7.84 -6.11 -10.22
CA THR A 240 6.88 -6.61 -9.22
C THR A 240 7.04 -5.84 -7.93
N ALA A 241 5.97 -5.75 -7.13
CA ALA A 241 6.00 -5.05 -5.86
C ALA A 241 6.26 -6.00 -4.67
N LEU A 242 7.10 -5.56 -3.75
CA LEU A 242 7.18 -6.08 -2.38
C LEU A 242 6.69 -4.99 -1.43
N TYR A 243 5.93 -5.38 -0.40
CA TYR A 243 5.46 -4.44 0.60
C TYR A 243 5.38 -5.05 1.99
N TRP A 244 5.46 -4.17 2.97
CA TRP A 244 5.19 -4.43 4.38
C TRP A 244 4.37 -3.28 4.96
N HIS A 245 3.96 -3.37 6.22
CA HIS A 245 3.20 -2.32 6.88
C HIS A 245 4.08 -1.54 7.86
N LEU A 246 3.74 -0.29 8.10
CA LEU A 246 4.40 0.52 9.13
C LEU A 246 4.36 -0.20 10.49
N LEU A 247 3.25 -0.85 10.82
CA LEU A 247 3.09 -1.65 12.05
C LEU A 247 4.11 -2.79 12.19
N ASP A 248 4.72 -3.27 11.11
CA ASP A 248 5.74 -4.31 11.21
C ASP A 248 6.99 -3.80 11.92
N HIS A 249 7.30 -2.52 11.81
CA HIS A 249 8.42 -1.88 12.49
C HIS A 249 8.23 -1.78 14.01
N SER A 250 7.00 -1.92 14.56
CA SER A 250 6.79 -1.98 16.02
C SER A 250 7.28 -3.29 16.65
N ARG A 251 7.49 -4.32 15.83
CA ARG A 251 7.90 -5.65 16.28
C ARG A 251 9.33 -5.66 16.80
N LYS A 252 9.65 -6.65 17.65
CA LYS A 252 10.99 -6.82 18.22
C LYS A 252 11.51 -5.53 18.88
N GLN A 253 10.68 -4.86 19.65
CA GLN A 253 11.03 -3.58 20.29
C GLN A 253 11.53 -2.54 19.29
N SER A 254 10.79 -2.40 18.18
CA SER A 254 11.08 -1.45 17.08
C SER A 254 12.41 -1.69 16.33
N THR A 255 12.93 -2.94 16.36
CA THR A 255 14.15 -3.32 15.62
C THR A 255 13.87 -4.24 14.43
N TRP A 256 12.60 -4.51 14.12
CA TRP A 256 12.27 -5.31 12.94
C TRP A 256 12.62 -4.58 11.64
N SER A 257 13.21 -5.30 10.72
CA SER A 257 13.54 -4.82 9.38
C SER A 257 13.01 -5.76 8.31
N PRO A 258 12.61 -5.25 7.14
CA PRO A 258 12.24 -6.10 6.01
C PRO A 258 13.46 -6.92 5.56
N PRO A 259 13.25 -8.17 5.10
CA PRO A 259 14.34 -9.07 4.73
C PRO A 259 14.87 -8.77 3.31
N LEU A 260 15.27 -7.54 3.05
CA LEU A 260 15.84 -7.08 1.76
C LEU A 260 17.25 -7.67 1.52
N PRO A 261 17.77 -7.61 0.26
CA PRO A 261 19.12 -8.04 -0.11
C PRO A 261 20.22 -7.43 0.74
#